data_e0e25d01a69ab1ebf2f08f19f3a03284
#
_entry.id   e0e25d01a69ab1ebf2f08f19f3a03284
#
_cell.length_a   1.000
_cell.length_b   1.000
_cell.length_c   1.000
_cell.angle_alpha   90.00
_cell.angle_beta   90.00
_cell.angle_gamma   90.00
#
_symmetry.space_group_name_H-M   'P 1'
#
loop_
_entity.id
_entity.type
_entity.pdbx_description
1 polymer ?
#
loop_
_entity_poly.entity_id
_entity_poly.type
_entity_poly.pdbx_seq_one_letter_code
_entity_poly.pdbx_strand_id
1 'polypeptide(L)'
;MIRKSIIFTDVPLLKAFLYRERFQLVPFFYFRGAPFSKFARHFPAVLEYECEDKEEMQPMEAELLKRGLSEDVVKLGRSIPESQRVKREILHLLTALTNYSFFEYNASVGYYGVQAPMDDFNTLSPEDTEKFNNQISHWTIPAYLYPKVGEQLQQQTFTDCTEFCEEATNFLDYYTNNPDTNHQKQIQFPPAMEFCLDRYLAMRGDMRKGIRHCISLLADGVESFNYKRSVSTMATIASIEGMANIDFKLYGTADETNRPTARFIRYLKRYVAGRSEEKYKQYYSRRGEICHDGSIFLGDDDLYGDITEQDRDWILRLEIQQAARIALYNWLRRN
;
A
#
# COMPACT_ATOMS: atom_id res chain seq x y z
N MET A 1 22.58 -2.07 0.90
CA MET A 1 22.51 -0.59 1.10
C MET A 1 21.11 -0.26 1.61
N ILE A 2 21.00 0.59 2.63
CA ILE A 2 19.69 1.09 3.09
C ILE A 2 19.30 2.31 2.27
N ARG A 3 18.08 2.28 1.75
CA ARG A 3 17.43 3.41 1.07
C ARG A 3 16.33 3.95 1.94
N LYS A 4 16.08 5.26 1.84
CA LYS A 4 15.03 5.94 2.58
C LYS A 4 14.14 6.72 1.62
N SER A 5 12.83 6.65 1.82
CA SER A 5 11.85 7.37 1.01
C SER A 5 10.73 7.91 1.89
N ILE A 6 10.27 9.11 1.59
CA ILE A 6 9.05 9.63 2.18
C ILE A 6 7.87 8.94 1.51
N ILE A 7 6.98 8.43 2.33
CA ILE A 7 5.73 7.79 1.94
C ILE A 7 4.57 8.46 2.66
N PHE A 8 3.35 8.11 2.28
CA PHE A 8 2.15 8.64 2.91
C PHE A 8 1.23 7.53 3.37
N THR A 9 0.47 7.82 4.42
CA THR A 9 -0.52 6.92 4.99
C THR A 9 -1.84 7.67 5.22
N ASP A 10 -2.94 6.96 5.23
CA ASP A 10 -4.28 7.50 5.54
C ASP A 10 -4.55 7.70 7.03
N VAL A 11 -3.72 7.12 7.89
CA VAL A 11 -3.75 7.24 9.36
C VAL A 11 -2.33 7.53 9.87
N PRO A 12 -2.13 8.38 10.89
CA PRO A 12 -0.80 8.74 11.34
C PRO A 12 -0.01 7.55 11.88
N LEU A 13 1.24 7.46 11.48
CA LEU A 13 2.24 6.56 12.07
C LEU A 13 2.88 7.30 13.24
N LEU A 14 2.58 6.89 14.48
CA LEU A 14 3.12 7.53 15.70
C LEU A 14 4.30 6.78 16.31
N LYS A 15 4.44 5.50 16.02
CA LYS A 15 5.52 4.62 16.47
C LYS A 15 6.11 3.89 15.28
N ALA A 16 7.35 3.45 15.38
CA ALA A 16 8.03 2.74 14.30
C ALA A 16 7.50 1.31 14.12
N PHE A 17 7.68 0.79 12.91
CA PHE A 17 7.51 -0.65 12.65
C PHE A 17 8.80 -1.16 12.00
N LEU A 18 9.44 -2.14 12.60
CA LEU A 18 10.66 -2.76 12.11
C LEU A 18 10.37 -4.20 11.71
N TYR A 19 10.76 -4.58 10.49
CA TYR A 19 10.73 -5.95 10.02
C TYR A 19 12.17 -6.45 9.74
N ARG A 20 12.74 -7.17 10.69
CA ARG A 20 13.98 -7.96 10.57
C ARG A 20 15.15 -7.25 9.86
N GLU A 21 15.42 -6.02 10.14
CA GLU A 21 16.48 -5.24 9.47
C GLU A 21 16.35 -5.17 7.94
N ARG A 22 15.22 -5.60 7.37
CA ARG A 22 14.94 -5.52 5.93
C ARG A 22 14.25 -4.25 5.53
N PHE A 23 13.28 -3.83 6.32
CA PHE A 23 12.67 -2.53 6.19
C PHE A 23 12.09 -2.03 7.52
N GLN A 24 11.94 -0.73 7.60
CA GLN A 24 11.39 -0.05 8.76
C GLN A 24 10.52 1.11 8.31
N LEU A 25 9.39 1.30 9.01
CA LEU A 25 8.59 2.50 8.93
C LEU A 25 8.93 3.40 10.11
N VAL A 26 9.27 4.63 9.84
CA VAL A 26 9.67 5.61 10.86
C VAL A 26 8.67 6.76 10.85
N PRO A 27 8.13 7.16 12.02
CA PRO A 27 7.34 8.37 12.12
C PRO A 27 8.11 9.60 11.62
N PHE A 28 7.44 10.43 10.85
CA PHE A 28 8.12 11.57 10.23
C PHE A 28 8.62 12.60 11.24
N PHE A 29 8.04 12.67 12.43
CA PHE A 29 8.45 13.58 13.49
C PHE A 29 9.81 13.24 14.15
N TYR A 30 10.36 12.04 13.93
CA TYR A 30 11.75 11.75 14.31
C TYR A 30 12.75 12.57 13.48
N PHE A 31 12.33 13.07 12.35
CA PHE A 31 13.12 13.98 11.54
C PHE A 31 12.81 15.41 11.99
N ARG A 32 13.70 16.01 12.79
CA ARG A 32 13.53 17.37 13.31
C ARG A 32 13.38 18.38 12.18
N GLY A 33 12.46 19.32 12.36
CA GLY A 33 12.13 20.33 11.35
C GLY A 33 11.25 19.83 10.22
N ALA A 34 10.75 18.60 10.32
CA ALA A 34 9.79 18.08 9.35
C ALA A 34 8.40 18.68 9.61
N PRO A 35 7.76 19.26 8.60
CA PRO A 35 6.42 19.80 8.77
C PRO A 35 5.41 18.67 8.93
N PHE A 36 4.57 18.78 9.93
CA PHE A 36 3.43 17.91 10.15
C PHE A 36 2.16 18.75 10.17
N SER A 37 1.20 18.41 9.33
CA SER A 37 -0.10 19.06 9.34
C SER A 37 -1.18 18.11 9.85
N LYS A 38 -1.81 18.50 10.95
CA LYS A 38 -3.00 17.81 11.48
C LYS A 38 -4.25 17.89 10.58
N PHE A 39 -4.20 18.73 9.56
CA PHE A 39 -5.30 18.89 8.60
C PHE A 39 -5.09 18.12 7.30
N ALA A 40 -3.91 17.52 7.12
CA ALA A 40 -3.68 16.67 5.96
C ALA A 40 -4.54 15.40 6.04
N ARG A 41 -5.14 15.01 4.93
CA ARG A 41 -5.81 13.71 4.81
C ARG A 41 -4.82 12.56 4.74
N HIS A 42 -3.57 12.85 4.43
CA HIS A 42 -2.49 11.89 4.30
C HIS A 42 -1.33 12.31 5.19
N PHE A 43 -0.79 11.35 5.90
CA PHE A 43 0.25 11.58 6.91
C PHE A 43 1.59 11.09 6.39
N PRO A 44 2.63 11.94 6.39
CA PRO A 44 3.94 11.52 5.95
C PRO A 44 4.58 10.57 6.96
N ALA A 45 5.31 9.59 6.42
CA ALA A 45 6.18 8.69 7.16
C ALA A 45 7.44 8.44 6.33
N VAL A 46 8.47 7.84 6.92
CA VAL A 46 9.66 7.43 6.19
C VAL A 46 9.69 5.90 6.12
N LEU A 47 9.80 5.38 4.90
CA LEU A 47 10.14 4.00 4.66
C LEU A 47 11.64 3.90 4.45
N GLU A 48 12.29 3.13 5.30
CA GLU A 48 13.69 2.74 5.19
C GLU A 48 13.74 1.25 4.81
N TYR A 49 14.52 0.89 3.80
CA TYR A 49 14.51 -0.47 3.29
C TYR A 49 15.86 -0.89 2.69
N GLU A 50 16.16 -2.16 2.85
CA GLU A 50 17.31 -2.77 2.22
C GLU A 50 17.09 -2.89 0.71
N CYS A 51 18.07 -2.45 -0.06
CA CYS A 51 18.08 -2.59 -1.51
C CYS A 51 19.46 -3.14 -1.93
N GLU A 52 19.47 -4.23 -2.67
CA GLU A 52 20.69 -4.79 -3.24
C GLU A 52 21.13 -3.93 -4.42
N ASP A 53 22.39 -3.48 -4.40
CA ASP A 53 23.02 -2.94 -5.58
C ASP A 53 23.47 -4.13 -6.45
N LYS A 54 22.83 -4.31 -7.58
CA LYS A 54 23.26 -5.32 -8.55
C LYS A 54 24.59 -4.87 -9.15
N GLU A 55 25.67 -5.57 -8.82
CA GLU A 55 27.01 -5.27 -9.33
C GLU A 55 27.20 -5.71 -10.80
N GLU A 56 26.42 -6.69 -11.27
CA GLU A 56 26.53 -7.18 -12.64
C GLU A 56 26.01 -6.19 -13.68
N MET A 57 26.90 -5.81 -14.58
CA MET A 57 26.58 -4.92 -15.71
C MET A 57 25.64 -5.63 -16.70
N GLN A 58 24.50 -5.03 -16.96
CA GLN A 58 23.57 -5.53 -17.98
C GLN A 58 24.09 -5.18 -19.40
N PRO A 59 23.78 -6.00 -20.43
CA PRO A 59 24.22 -5.71 -21.81
C PRO A 59 23.86 -4.30 -22.30
N MET A 60 22.70 -3.78 -21.89
CA MET A 60 22.24 -2.43 -22.23
C MET A 60 23.14 -1.34 -21.61
N GLU A 61 23.69 -1.58 -20.43
CA GLU A 61 24.58 -0.63 -19.74
C GLU A 61 25.93 -0.50 -20.46
N ALA A 62 26.46 -1.61 -20.95
CA ALA A 62 27.66 -1.61 -21.78
C ALA A 62 27.46 -0.79 -23.06
N GLU A 63 26.26 -0.82 -23.64
CA GLU A 63 25.91 0.00 -24.80
C GLU A 63 25.79 1.49 -24.45
N LEU A 64 25.21 1.83 -23.27
CA LEU A 64 25.13 3.21 -22.79
C LEU A 64 26.51 3.81 -22.51
N LEU A 65 27.43 3.03 -21.94
CA LEU A 65 28.84 3.46 -21.76
C LEU A 65 29.53 3.71 -23.11
N LYS A 66 29.32 2.83 -24.11
CA LYS A 66 29.84 3.06 -25.47
C LYS A 66 29.29 4.33 -26.11
N ARG A 67 28.09 4.77 -25.75
CA ARG A 67 27.49 6.03 -26.20
C ARG A 67 27.99 7.26 -25.43
N GLY A 68 28.95 7.08 -24.50
CA GLY A 68 29.61 8.18 -23.81
C GLY A 68 28.92 8.62 -22.51
N LEU A 69 27.97 7.85 -21.96
CA LEU A 69 27.46 8.13 -20.62
C LEU A 69 28.51 7.74 -19.58
N SER A 70 28.60 8.51 -18.50
CA SER A 70 29.52 8.19 -17.41
C SER A 70 29.06 6.95 -16.63
N GLU A 71 30.00 6.22 -16.04
CA GLU A 71 29.71 5.06 -15.19
C GLU A 71 28.73 5.39 -14.06
N ASP A 72 28.86 6.57 -13.44
CA ASP A 72 27.99 7.00 -12.35
C ASP A 72 26.53 7.19 -12.81
N VAL A 73 26.32 7.75 -14.01
CA VAL A 73 24.97 7.88 -14.60
C VAL A 73 24.38 6.52 -14.91
N VAL A 74 25.17 5.58 -15.43
CA VAL A 74 24.72 4.20 -15.73
C VAL A 74 24.38 3.45 -14.45
N LYS A 75 25.21 3.55 -13.40
CA LYS A 75 24.95 2.98 -12.08
C LYS A 75 23.67 3.56 -11.45
N LEU A 76 23.49 4.87 -11.53
CA LEU A 76 22.29 5.53 -11.04
C LEU A 76 21.04 5.04 -11.79
N GLY A 77 21.12 4.95 -13.11
CA GLY A 77 20.03 4.44 -13.95
C GLY A 77 19.64 2.99 -13.64
N ARG A 78 20.55 2.17 -13.07
CA ARG A 78 20.30 0.81 -12.60
C ARG A 78 19.66 0.80 -11.20
N SER A 79 20.22 1.56 -10.28
CA SER A 79 19.82 1.53 -8.87
C SER A 79 18.42 2.11 -8.63
N ILE A 80 17.99 3.11 -9.42
CA ILE A 80 16.68 3.74 -9.27
C ILE A 80 15.52 2.75 -9.55
N PRO A 81 15.45 2.05 -10.70
CA PRO A 81 14.36 1.13 -10.98
C PRO A 81 14.24 -0.01 -9.95
N GLU A 82 15.37 -0.57 -9.51
CA GLU A 82 15.37 -1.63 -8.49
C GLU A 82 14.86 -1.11 -7.15
N SER A 83 15.36 0.04 -6.72
CA SER A 83 14.91 0.71 -5.49
C SER A 83 13.40 1.00 -5.54
N GLN A 84 12.89 1.53 -6.66
CA GLN A 84 11.46 1.77 -6.85
C GLN A 84 10.64 0.48 -6.82
N ARG A 85 11.16 -0.60 -7.41
CA ARG A 85 10.50 -1.91 -7.41
C ARG A 85 10.37 -2.47 -5.99
N VAL A 86 11.46 -2.45 -5.21
CA VAL A 86 11.48 -2.94 -3.82
C VAL A 86 10.54 -2.11 -2.96
N LYS A 87 10.64 -0.79 -3.05
CA LYS A 87 9.77 0.14 -2.33
C LYS A 87 8.30 -0.12 -2.61
N ARG A 88 7.91 -0.17 -3.89
CA ARG A 88 6.51 -0.44 -4.28
C ARG A 88 6.03 -1.80 -3.78
N GLU A 89 6.86 -2.84 -3.83
CA GLU A 89 6.52 -4.16 -3.32
C GLU A 89 6.22 -4.10 -1.81
N ILE A 90 7.02 -3.37 -1.03
CA ILE A 90 6.78 -3.17 0.41
C ILE A 90 5.49 -2.40 0.67
N LEU A 91 5.26 -1.28 -0.03
CA LEU A 91 4.05 -0.48 0.14
C LEU A 91 2.78 -1.27 -0.18
N HIS A 92 2.80 -2.03 -1.27
CA HIS A 92 1.68 -2.89 -1.64
C HIS A 92 1.44 -4.02 -0.62
N LEU A 93 2.50 -4.64 -0.08
CA LEU A 93 2.40 -5.63 0.99
C LEU A 93 1.76 -5.03 2.25
N LEU A 94 2.24 -3.88 2.68
CA LEU A 94 1.69 -3.18 3.84
C LEU A 94 0.21 -2.82 3.63
N THR A 95 -0.14 -2.26 2.47
CA THR A 95 -1.52 -1.92 2.12
C THR A 95 -2.44 -3.14 2.05
N ALA A 96 -1.96 -4.25 1.48
CA ALA A 96 -2.76 -5.47 1.32
C ALA A 96 -2.95 -6.24 2.63
N LEU A 97 -1.97 -6.22 3.53
CA LEU A 97 -1.96 -6.97 4.79
C LEU A 97 -2.47 -6.17 5.99
N THR A 98 -2.62 -4.86 5.87
CA THR A 98 -3.16 -4.01 6.94
C THR A 98 -4.51 -3.43 6.56
N ASN A 99 -5.12 -2.69 7.47
CA ASN A 99 -6.34 -1.91 7.17
C ASN A 99 -6.04 -0.51 6.64
N TYR A 100 -4.79 -0.19 6.37
CA TYR A 100 -4.34 1.16 6.00
C TYR A 100 -3.82 1.17 4.56
N SER A 101 -3.74 2.37 3.99
CA SER A 101 -3.11 2.64 2.71
C SER A 101 -1.70 3.18 2.93
N PHE A 102 -0.71 2.60 2.26
CA PHE A 102 0.68 3.06 2.23
C PHE A 102 1.05 3.34 0.78
N PHE A 103 1.36 4.57 0.46
CA PHE A 103 1.55 4.96 -0.93
C PHE A 103 2.59 6.08 -1.11
N GLU A 104 2.99 6.30 -2.34
CA GLU A 104 3.72 7.48 -2.79
C GLU A 104 2.84 8.28 -3.73
N TYR A 105 3.01 9.58 -3.72
CA TYR A 105 2.47 10.39 -4.80
C TYR A 105 3.28 10.14 -6.07
N ASN A 106 2.59 9.84 -7.14
CA ASN A 106 3.21 9.64 -8.44
C ASN A 106 3.79 10.98 -8.94
N ALA A 107 5.06 10.97 -9.36
CA ALA A 107 5.73 12.14 -9.92
C ALA A 107 5.02 12.73 -11.16
N SER A 108 4.18 11.96 -11.85
CA SER A 108 3.35 12.45 -12.95
C SER A 108 2.21 13.38 -12.51
N VAL A 109 1.85 13.37 -11.23
CA VAL A 109 0.78 14.22 -10.66
C VAL A 109 1.35 15.50 -10.02
N GLY A 110 2.66 15.68 -10.05
CA GLY A 110 3.38 16.79 -9.45
C GLY A 110 4.11 16.40 -8.17
N TYR A 111 5.08 17.21 -7.81
CA TYR A 111 5.80 17.04 -6.56
C TYR A 111 4.93 17.59 -5.43
N TYR A 112 4.65 16.77 -4.46
CA TYR A 112 3.94 17.18 -3.28
C TYR A 112 4.95 17.50 -2.20
N GLY A 113 4.93 18.69 -1.66
CA GLY A 113 5.83 19.03 -0.63
C GLY A 113 5.32 20.18 0.19
N VAL A 114 5.78 20.25 1.36
CA VAL A 114 5.56 21.38 2.22
C VAL A 114 6.67 22.38 1.98
N GLN A 115 6.39 23.47 1.33
CA GLN A 115 7.23 24.63 1.35
C GLN A 115 6.92 25.43 2.62
N ALA A 116 7.44 24.99 3.77
CA ALA A 116 7.51 25.87 4.90
C ALA A 116 8.91 26.53 4.90
N PRO A 117 8.99 27.83 4.95
CA PRO A 117 10.27 28.55 4.89
C PRO A 117 11.09 28.48 6.20
N MET A 118 10.74 27.58 7.13
CA MET A 118 11.24 27.62 8.51
C MET A 118 11.78 26.27 8.98
N ASP A 119 12.84 26.34 9.79
CA ASP A 119 13.50 25.19 10.42
C ASP A 119 12.63 24.50 11.50
N ASP A 120 11.64 25.19 12.04
CA ASP A 120 10.73 24.68 13.06
C ASP A 120 9.28 25.10 12.77
N PHE A 121 8.45 24.09 12.49
CA PHE A 121 7.03 24.28 12.21
C PHE A 121 6.25 24.87 13.40
N ASN A 122 6.70 24.63 14.61
CA ASN A 122 6.04 25.16 15.82
C ASN A 122 6.25 26.67 15.99
N THR A 123 7.17 27.27 15.23
CA THR A 123 7.45 28.70 15.27
C THR A 123 6.74 29.50 14.18
N LEU A 124 5.94 28.85 13.34
CA LEU A 124 5.14 29.52 12.32
C LEU A 124 4.16 30.51 12.95
N SER A 125 4.11 31.72 12.38
CA SER A 125 3.05 32.66 12.70
C SER A 125 1.67 32.11 12.32
N PRO A 126 0.56 32.58 12.92
CA PRO A 126 -0.78 32.18 12.50
C PRO A 126 -1.02 32.40 10.99
N GLU A 127 -0.50 33.48 10.42
CA GLU A 127 -0.62 33.81 9.00
C GLU A 127 0.16 32.83 8.11
N ASP A 128 1.38 32.47 8.50
CA ASP A 128 2.18 31.50 7.77
C ASP A 128 1.60 30.08 7.93
N THR A 129 1.03 29.77 9.08
CA THR A 129 0.31 28.52 9.31
C THR A 129 -0.91 28.41 8.40
N GLU A 130 -1.64 29.50 8.20
CA GLU A 130 -2.79 29.53 7.28
C GLU A 130 -2.35 29.39 5.83
N LYS A 131 -1.32 30.12 5.40
CA LYS A 131 -0.72 29.98 4.06
C LYS A 131 -0.23 28.55 3.83
N PHE A 132 0.45 27.98 4.82
CA PHE A 132 0.90 26.61 4.79
C PHE A 132 -0.26 25.61 4.66
N ASN A 133 -1.29 25.74 5.47
CA ASN A 133 -2.48 24.90 5.41
C ASN A 133 -3.21 25.00 4.07
N ASN A 134 -3.24 26.17 3.45
CA ASN A 134 -3.86 26.37 2.13
C ASN A 134 -3.01 25.82 0.98
N GLN A 135 -1.72 25.58 1.19
CA GLN A 135 -0.79 25.02 0.20
C GLN A 135 -0.60 23.49 0.34
N ILE A 136 -1.29 22.86 1.28
CA ILE A 136 -1.12 21.45 1.65
C ILE A 136 -1.50 20.43 0.54
N SER A 137 -2.09 20.86 -0.56
CA SER A 137 -2.30 19.96 -1.70
C SER A 137 -1.02 19.51 -2.40
N HIS A 138 0.13 20.08 -2.06
CA HIS A 138 1.40 19.83 -2.71
C HIS A 138 2.53 19.65 -1.68
N TRP A 139 3.03 18.43 -1.53
CA TRP A 139 4.09 18.10 -0.59
C TRP A 139 5.38 17.73 -1.34
N THR A 140 6.37 18.63 -1.40
CA THR A 140 7.77 18.26 -1.55
C THR A 140 8.51 18.66 -0.28
N ILE A 141 9.50 17.89 0.14
CA ILE A 141 10.48 18.35 1.11
C ILE A 141 11.76 18.59 0.32
N PRO A 142 11.97 19.79 -0.19
CA PRO A 142 13.22 20.09 -0.84
C PRO A 142 14.33 20.01 0.22
N ALA A 143 15.33 19.16 0.00
CA ALA A 143 16.44 18.98 0.94
C ALA A 143 17.15 20.29 1.31
N TYR A 144 17.08 21.30 0.46
CA TYR A 144 17.65 22.63 0.72
C TYR A 144 16.86 23.46 1.74
N LEU A 145 15.54 23.20 1.91
CA LEU A 145 14.72 23.86 2.93
C LEU A 145 14.80 23.16 4.29
N TYR A 146 15.09 21.85 4.27
CA TYR A 146 15.23 21.02 5.45
C TYR A 146 16.53 20.20 5.38
N PRO A 147 17.69 20.85 5.46
CA PRO A 147 18.97 20.18 5.26
C PRO A 147 19.16 18.99 6.20
N LYS A 148 18.72 19.09 7.46
CA LYS A 148 18.80 17.97 8.43
C LYS A 148 17.96 16.78 8.03
N VAL A 149 16.76 17.00 7.47
CA VAL A 149 15.92 15.91 6.92
C VAL A 149 16.61 15.32 5.70
N GLY A 150 17.12 16.14 4.80
CA GLY A 150 17.88 15.68 3.64
C GLY A 150 19.09 14.84 4.00
N GLU A 151 19.88 15.27 4.99
CA GLU A 151 21.02 14.53 5.52
C GLU A 151 20.60 13.18 6.09
N GLN A 152 19.54 13.12 6.88
CA GLN A 152 19.03 11.85 7.45
C GLN A 152 18.51 10.90 6.38
N LEU A 153 17.81 11.41 5.36
CA LEU A 153 17.34 10.60 4.24
C LEU A 153 18.49 10.05 3.37
N GLN A 154 19.65 10.69 3.39
CA GLN A 154 20.85 10.23 2.69
C GLN A 154 21.66 9.18 3.50
N GLN A 155 21.45 9.07 4.80
CA GLN A 155 22.12 8.05 5.62
C GLN A 155 21.73 6.65 5.16
N GLN A 156 22.73 5.78 5.02
CA GLN A 156 22.56 4.41 4.56
C GLN A 156 22.42 3.39 5.71
N THR A 157 21.93 3.86 6.85
CA THR A 157 21.65 3.07 8.04
C THR A 157 20.22 3.26 8.47
N PHE A 158 19.62 2.27 9.12
CA PHE A 158 18.32 2.44 9.76
C PHE A 158 18.39 3.50 10.86
N THR A 159 17.31 4.27 10.96
CA THR A 159 17.13 5.22 12.07
C THR A 159 16.92 4.43 13.35
N ASP A 160 17.63 4.80 14.42
CA ASP A 160 17.44 4.19 15.73
C ASP A 160 16.12 4.66 16.34
N CYS A 161 15.18 3.74 16.51
CA CYS A 161 13.86 3.98 17.06
C CYS A 161 13.70 3.27 18.39
N THR A 162 13.09 3.96 19.36
CA THR A 162 12.85 3.44 20.72
C THR A 162 11.43 2.98 20.97
N GLU A 163 10.48 3.43 20.15
CA GLU A 163 9.08 3.09 20.30
C GLU A 163 8.55 2.40 19.04
N PHE A 164 7.91 1.24 19.23
CA PHE A 164 7.40 0.43 18.13
C PHE A 164 5.88 0.27 18.21
N CYS A 165 5.25 0.14 17.04
CA CYS A 165 3.83 -0.13 16.91
C CYS A 165 3.48 -1.47 17.58
N GLU A 166 2.33 -1.47 18.25
CA GLU A 166 1.78 -2.69 18.81
C GLU A 166 1.04 -3.50 17.74
N GLU A 167 1.12 -4.82 17.86
CA GLU A 167 0.22 -5.70 17.10
C GLU A 167 -1.18 -5.66 17.71
N ALA A 168 -2.20 -5.73 16.87
CA ALA A 168 -3.57 -5.88 17.32
C ALA A 168 -3.76 -7.24 18.00
N THR A 169 -4.49 -7.26 19.11
CA THR A 169 -4.67 -8.48 19.91
C THR A 169 -5.67 -9.45 19.29
N ASN A 170 -6.63 -8.94 18.50
CA ASN A 170 -7.69 -9.73 17.88
C ASN A 170 -7.71 -9.55 16.37
N PHE A 171 -7.47 -10.63 15.65
CA PHE A 171 -7.46 -10.67 14.21
C PHE A 171 -8.81 -10.30 13.58
N LEU A 172 -9.93 -10.81 14.11
CA LEU A 172 -11.25 -10.51 13.56
C LEU A 172 -11.60 -9.05 13.76
N ASP A 173 -11.38 -8.52 14.95
CA ASP A 173 -11.66 -7.11 15.26
C ASP A 173 -10.80 -6.18 14.40
N TYR A 174 -9.55 -6.57 14.15
CA TYR A 174 -8.65 -5.79 13.31
C TYR A 174 -9.20 -5.56 11.90
N TYR A 175 -9.67 -6.61 11.23
CA TYR A 175 -10.15 -6.50 9.85
C TYR A 175 -11.63 -6.13 9.71
N THR A 176 -12.44 -6.25 10.77
CA THR A 176 -13.84 -5.84 10.74
C THR A 176 -14.01 -4.37 11.10
N ASN A 177 -13.09 -3.81 11.85
CA ASN A 177 -13.08 -2.38 12.07
C ASN A 177 -12.74 -1.68 10.77
N ASN A 178 -13.62 -0.80 10.32
CA ASN A 178 -13.34 0.09 9.22
C ASN A 178 -12.04 0.86 9.53
N PRO A 179 -11.06 0.92 8.61
CA PRO A 179 -9.95 1.82 8.78
C PRO A 179 -10.54 3.20 8.96
N ASP A 180 -10.33 3.73 10.13
CA ASP A 180 -11.17 4.79 10.62
C ASP A 180 -10.89 6.08 9.88
N THR A 181 -11.95 6.69 9.46
CA THR A 181 -11.99 8.10 9.13
C THR A 181 -11.68 9.01 10.33
N ASN A 182 -11.55 8.44 11.54
CA ASN A 182 -11.14 9.18 12.72
C ASN A 182 -9.62 9.26 12.80
N HIS A 183 -9.06 10.31 12.22
CA HIS A 183 -7.63 10.65 12.19
C HIS A 183 -6.90 10.67 13.55
N GLN A 184 -7.57 10.29 14.64
CA GLN A 184 -6.98 10.16 15.97
C GLN A 184 -6.43 8.77 16.27
N LYS A 185 -6.78 7.74 15.47
CA LYS A 185 -6.21 6.41 15.65
C LYS A 185 -4.84 6.33 15.01
N GLN A 186 -3.92 5.68 15.70
CA GLN A 186 -2.60 5.36 15.19
C GLN A 186 -2.63 4.05 14.40
N ILE A 187 -1.67 3.87 13.51
CA ILE A 187 -1.46 2.62 12.81
C ILE A 187 -1.16 1.50 13.81
N GLN A 188 -1.88 0.40 13.68
CA GLN A 188 -1.59 -0.89 14.33
C GLN A 188 -1.38 -1.95 13.26
N PHE A 189 -0.57 -2.95 13.53
CA PHE A 189 -0.34 -4.06 12.61
C PHE A 189 -1.16 -5.28 12.99
N PRO A 190 -1.58 -6.11 12.04
CA PRO A 190 -2.31 -7.34 12.37
C PRO A 190 -1.42 -8.33 13.13
N PRO A 191 -2.00 -9.20 13.96
CA PRO A 191 -1.24 -10.23 14.67
C PRO A 191 -0.45 -11.10 13.68
N ALA A 192 0.78 -11.48 14.02
CA ALA A 192 1.66 -12.29 13.17
C ALA A 192 1.94 -11.69 11.77
N MET A 193 2.00 -10.36 11.66
CA MET A 193 2.38 -9.67 10.42
C MET A 193 3.73 -10.15 9.89
N GLU A 194 4.73 -10.27 10.77
CA GLU A 194 6.07 -10.74 10.40
C GLU A 194 6.04 -12.15 9.81
N PHE A 195 5.22 -13.06 10.35
CA PHE A 195 5.07 -14.39 9.78
C PHE A 195 4.53 -14.37 8.36
N CYS A 196 3.55 -13.52 8.07
CA CYS A 196 3.01 -13.36 6.71
C CYS A 196 4.07 -12.80 5.75
N LEU A 197 4.87 -11.85 6.20
CA LEU A 197 5.99 -11.29 5.44
C LEU A 197 7.07 -12.36 5.16
N ASP A 198 7.44 -13.16 6.16
CA ASP A 198 8.39 -14.27 6.01
C ASP A 198 7.93 -15.26 4.96
N ARG A 199 6.68 -15.68 5.05
CA ARG A 199 6.10 -16.63 4.10
C ARG A 199 6.10 -16.08 2.68
N TYR A 200 5.68 -14.84 2.50
CA TYR A 200 5.73 -14.18 1.20
C TYR A 200 7.16 -14.10 0.64
N LEU A 201 8.12 -13.67 1.45
CA LEU A 201 9.51 -13.49 1.03
C LEU A 201 10.24 -14.82 0.79
N ALA A 202 9.82 -15.90 1.45
CA ALA A 202 10.34 -17.26 1.19
C ALA A 202 9.92 -17.83 -0.16
N MET A 203 8.84 -17.33 -0.76
CA MET A 203 8.36 -17.81 -2.07
C MET A 203 9.32 -17.44 -3.19
N ARG A 204 9.32 -18.24 -4.26
CA ARG A 204 10.25 -18.08 -5.39
C ARG A 204 9.50 -18.23 -6.73
N GLY A 205 10.15 -17.77 -7.79
CA GLY A 205 9.71 -18.00 -9.17
C GLY A 205 8.32 -17.45 -9.48
N ASP A 206 7.59 -18.17 -10.30
CA ASP A 206 6.29 -17.77 -10.82
C ASP A 206 5.22 -17.64 -9.72
N MET A 207 5.34 -18.41 -8.64
CA MET A 207 4.42 -18.31 -7.50
C MET A 207 4.53 -16.95 -6.82
N ARG A 208 5.75 -16.52 -6.45
CA ARG A 208 5.97 -15.19 -5.88
C ARG A 208 5.50 -14.09 -6.82
N LYS A 209 5.82 -14.22 -8.12
CA LYS A 209 5.40 -13.26 -9.15
C LYS A 209 3.86 -13.15 -9.22
N GLY A 210 3.15 -14.29 -9.24
CA GLY A 210 1.69 -14.32 -9.28
C GLY A 210 1.07 -13.68 -8.05
N ILE A 211 1.54 -14.03 -6.84
CA ILE A 211 1.04 -13.45 -5.59
C ILE A 211 1.34 -11.95 -5.52
N ARG A 212 2.52 -11.51 -5.93
CA ARG A 212 2.87 -10.08 -6.01
C ARG A 212 1.89 -9.32 -6.90
N HIS A 213 1.49 -9.87 -8.05
CA HIS A 213 0.49 -9.23 -8.90
C HIS A 213 -0.88 -9.12 -8.22
N CYS A 214 -1.30 -10.16 -7.49
CA CYS A 214 -2.55 -10.12 -6.72
C CYS A 214 -2.49 -9.06 -5.61
N ILE A 215 -1.37 -8.97 -4.90
CA ILE A 215 -1.13 -7.96 -3.87
C ILE A 215 -1.16 -6.55 -4.47
N SER A 216 -0.52 -6.33 -5.64
CA SER A 216 -0.56 -5.04 -6.32
C SER A 216 -1.99 -4.65 -6.71
N LEU A 217 -2.77 -5.56 -7.27
CA LEU A 217 -4.18 -5.31 -7.61
C LEU A 217 -5.02 -4.96 -6.38
N LEU A 218 -4.77 -5.63 -5.25
CA LEU A 218 -5.47 -5.30 -4.01
C LEU A 218 -5.08 -3.90 -3.50
N ALA A 219 -3.79 -3.56 -3.52
CA ALA A 219 -3.31 -2.25 -3.13
C ALA A 219 -3.89 -1.13 -4.01
N ASP A 220 -3.87 -1.31 -5.35
CA ASP A 220 -4.49 -0.39 -6.30
C ASP A 220 -6.00 -0.21 -6.05
N GLY A 221 -6.68 -1.32 -5.69
CA GLY A 221 -8.09 -1.31 -5.29
C GLY A 221 -8.33 -0.50 -4.03
N VAL A 222 -7.46 -0.61 -3.04
CA VAL A 222 -7.53 0.17 -1.80
C VAL A 222 -7.28 1.64 -2.06
N GLU A 223 -6.22 1.98 -2.78
CA GLU A 223 -5.89 3.37 -3.11
C GLU A 223 -7.01 4.09 -3.84
N SER A 224 -7.66 3.41 -4.78
CA SER A 224 -8.73 4.00 -5.60
C SER A 224 -10.11 3.97 -4.96
N PHE A 225 -10.26 3.45 -3.74
CA PHE A 225 -11.54 3.16 -3.08
C PHE A 225 -12.50 4.36 -3.02
N ASN A 226 -11.99 5.54 -2.71
CA ASN A 226 -12.83 6.71 -2.46
C ASN A 226 -13.17 7.53 -3.72
N TYR A 227 -12.43 7.34 -4.82
CA TYR A 227 -12.55 8.21 -6.00
C TYR A 227 -12.75 7.49 -7.34
N LYS A 228 -12.56 6.17 -7.39
CA LYS A 228 -12.80 5.33 -8.57
C LYS A 228 -13.45 4.01 -8.14
N ARG A 229 -14.69 4.09 -7.72
CA ARG A 229 -15.40 3.02 -6.99
C ARG A 229 -15.46 1.71 -7.77
N SER A 230 -15.86 1.77 -9.03
CA SER A 230 -15.97 0.58 -9.90
C SER A 230 -14.60 -0.01 -10.22
N VAL A 231 -13.60 0.83 -10.51
CA VAL A 231 -12.22 0.41 -10.77
C VAL A 231 -11.61 -0.25 -9.53
N SER A 232 -11.79 0.35 -8.35
CA SER A 232 -11.38 -0.19 -7.06
C SER A 232 -11.93 -1.59 -6.82
N THR A 233 -13.23 -1.76 -7.04
CA THR A 233 -13.91 -3.03 -6.86
C THR A 233 -13.39 -4.08 -7.84
N MET A 234 -13.20 -3.71 -9.10
CA MET A 234 -12.64 -4.59 -10.12
C MET A 234 -11.23 -5.05 -9.79
N ALA A 235 -10.36 -4.14 -9.37
CA ALA A 235 -8.99 -4.48 -8.97
C ALA A 235 -8.98 -5.44 -7.76
N THR A 236 -9.84 -5.18 -6.77
CA THR A 236 -9.97 -6.03 -5.59
C THR A 236 -10.48 -7.43 -5.94
N ILE A 237 -11.52 -7.55 -6.77
CA ILE A 237 -12.05 -8.85 -7.19
C ILE A 237 -11.03 -9.60 -8.06
N ALA A 238 -10.32 -8.92 -8.95
CA ALA A 238 -9.25 -9.52 -9.75
C ALA A 238 -8.10 -10.07 -8.88
N SER A 239 -7.79 -9.39 -7.78
CA SER A 239 -6.84 -9.90 -6.77
C SER A 239 -7.35 -11.22 -6.17
N ILE A 240 -8.61 -11.28 -5.73
CA ILE A 240 -9.21 -12.50 -5.18
C ILE A 240 -9.22 -13.63 -6.22
N GLU A 241 -9.59 -13.36 -7.48
CA GLU A 241 -9.56 -14.34 -8.57
C GLU A 241 -8.15 -14.88 -8.82
N GLY A 242 -7.16 -14.00 -8.84
CA GLY A 242 -5.76 -14.38 -8.99
C GLY A 242 -5.30 -15.31 -7.87
N MET A 243 -5.58 -14.97 -6.63
CA MET A 243 -5.29 -15.82 -5.47
C MET A 243 -6.05 -17.13 -5.50
N ALA A 244 -7.34 -17.13 -5.89
CA ALA A 244 -8.13 -18.33 -6.04
C ALA A 244 -7.57 -19.27 -7.12
N ASN A 245 -7.03 -18.74 -8.20
CA ASN A 245 -6.36 -19.51 -9.24
C ASN A 245 -5.04 -20.13 -8.75
N ILE A 246 -4.25 -19.40 -7.95
CA ILE A 246 -3.03 -19.91 -7.34
C ILE A 246 -3.36 -21.01 -6.33
N ASP A 247 -4.33 -20.76 -5.45
CA ASP A 247 -4.80 -21.74 -4.46
C ASP A 247 -5.32 -23.03 -5.14
N PHE A 248 -6.09 -22.90 -6.23
CA PHE A 248 -6.60 -24.04 -6.97
C PHE A 248 -5.48 -24.88 -7.62
N LYS A 249 -4.45 -24.22 -8.17
CA LYS A 249 -3.29 -24.93 -8.74
C LYS A 249 -2.50 -25.71 -7.69
N LEU A 250 -2.47 -25.24 -6.45
CA LEU A 250 -1.73 -25.88 -5.36
C LEU A 250 -2.53 -26.96 -4.65
N TYR A 251 -3.83 -26.76 -4.47
CA TYR A 251 -4.67 -27.55 -3.56
C TYR A 251 -6.00 -28.03 -4.17
N GLY A 252 -6.24 -27.76 -5.45
CA GLY A 252 -7.43 -28.25 -6.15
C GLY A 252 -7.34 -29.75 -6.44
N THR A 253 -8.47 -30.44 -6.33
CA THR A 253 -8.58 -31.88 -6.68
C THR A 253 -9.15 -32.03 -8.09
N ALA A 254 -8.94 -33.20 -8.71
CA ALA A 254 -9.44 -33.50 -10.06
C ALA A 254 -10.97 -33.45 -10.15
N ASP A 255 -11.66 -33.74 -9.03
CA ASP A 255 -13.12 -33.78 -8.95
C ASP A 255 -13.76 -32.38 -8.73
N GLU A 256 -12.95 -31.37 -8.44
CA GLU A 256 -13.46 -30.02 -8.21
C GLU A 256 -13.74 -29.28 -9.52
N THR A 257 -14.87 -28.57 -9.55
CA THR A 257 -15.25 -27.75 -10.70
C THR A 257 -14.22 -26.66 -11.00
N ASN A 258 -13.63 -26.71 -12.18
CA ASN A 258 -12.61 -25.77 -12.64
C ASN A 258 -13.20 -24.44 -13.21
N ARG A 259 -14.44 -24.10 -12.88
CA ARG A 259 -15.04 -22.81 -13.29
C ARG A 259 -14.51 -21.65 -12.45
N PRO A 260 -14.24 -20.49 -13.04
CA PRO A 260 -13.70 -19.32 -12.31
C PRO A 260 -14.52 -18.94 -11.07
N THR A 261 -15.85 -18.89 -11.20
CA THR A 261 -16.75 -18.59 -10.09
C THR A 261 -16.62 -19.61 -8.94
N ALA A 262 -16.55 -20.91 -9.28
CA ALA A 262 -16.42 -21.96 -8.26
C ALA A 262 -15.09 -21.85 -7.51
N ARG A 263 -13.98 -21.58 -8.21
CA ARG A 263 -12.67 -21.33 -7.59
C ARG A 263 -12.69 -20.11 -6.66
N PHE A 264 -13.30 -19.03 -7.10
CA PHE A 264 -13.46 -17.80 -6.32
C PHE A 264 -14.23 -18.06 -5.01
N ILE A 265 -15.39 -18.71 -5.10
CA ILE A 265 -16.22 -19.02 -3.94
C ILE A 265 -15.49 -20.00 -3.00
N ARG A 266 -14.85 -21.04 -3.54
CA ARG A 266 -14.08 -22.00 -2.75
C ARG A 266 -12.97 -21.32 -1.97
N TYR A 267 -12.21 -20.44 -2.60
CA TYR A 267 -11.13 -19.69 -1.98
C TYR A 267 -11.65 -18.84 -0.81
N LEU A 268 -12.71 -18.06 -1.02
CA LEU A 268 -13.30 -17.26 0.05
C LEU A 268 -13.89 -18.13 1.18
N LYS A 269 -14.59 -19.21 0.86
CA LYS A 269 -15.09 -20.15 1.90
C LYS A 269 -13.98 -20.76 2.75
N ARG A 270 -12.82 -21.00 2.16
CA ARG A 270 -11.68 -21.61 2.85
C ARG A 270 -10.95 -20.62 3.77
N TYR A 271 -10.88 -19.35 3.38
CA TYR A 271 -10.04 -18.37 4.05
C TYR A 271 -10.80 -17.23 4.72
N VAL A 272 -12.10 -17.07 4.47
CA VAL A 272 -12.93 -16.04 5.10
C VAL A 272 -14.10 -16.73 5.81
N ALA A 273 -14.13 -16.64 7.13
CA ALA A 273 -15.22 -17.18 7.92
C ALA A 273 -16.41 -16.20 8.03
N GLY A 274 -17.58 -16.73 8.38
CA GLY A 274 -18.72 -15.92 8.83
C GLY A 274 -19.58 -15.28 7.72
N ARG A 275 -19.34 -15.61 6.44
CA ARG A 275 -20.16 -15.12 5.32
C ARG A 275 -20.78 -16.27 4.53
N SER A 276 -21.98 -16.04 3.98
CA SER A 276 -22.69 -17.05 3.18
C SER A 276 -22.11 -17.17 1.76
N GLU A 277 -22.37 -18.31 1.11
CA GLU A 277 -21.99 -18.54 -0.27
C GLU A 277 -22.70 -17.56 -1.22
N GLU A 278 -23.94 -17.20 -0.92
CA GLU A 278 -24.73 -16.22 -1.67
C GLU A 278 -24.04 -14.85 -1.68
N LYS A 279 -23.44 -14.47 -0.55
CA LYS A 279 -22.67 -13.22 -0.46
C LYS A 279 -21.44 -13.24 -1.36
N TYR A 280 -20.73 -14.36 -1.43
CA TYR A 280 -19.58 -14.53 -2.33
C TYR A 280 -20.00 -14.54 -3.81
N LYS A 281 -21.17 -15.12 -4.13
CA LYS A 281 -21.75 -15.03 -5.46
C LYS A 281 -22.07 -13.59 -5.83
N GLN A 282 -22.63 -12.80 -4.91
CA GLN A 282 -22.91 -11.38 -5.11
C GLN A 282 -21.60 -10.60 -5.43
N TYR A 283 -20.50 -10.85 -4.71
CA TYR A 283 -19.23 -10.21 -5.02
C TYR A 283 -18.76 -10.52 -6.44
N TYR A 284 -18.85 -11.79 -6.84
CA TYR A 284 -18.44 -12.21 -8.18
C TYR A 284 -19.37 -11.64 -9.28
N SER A 285 -20.68 -11.62 -9.03
CA SER A 285 -21.68 -11.04 -9.95
C SER A 285 -21.39 -9.58 -10.24
N ARG A 286 -21.03 -8.80 -9.21
CA ARG A 286 -20.74 -7.37 -9.38
C ARG A 286 -19.58 -7.11 -10.36
N ARG A 287 -18.60 -8.00 -10.41
CA ARG A 287 -17.56 -7.95 -11.46
C ARG A 287 -18.17 -8.08 -12.86
N GLY A 288 -19.05 -9.07 -13.03
CA GLY A 288 -19.75 -9.29 -14.30
C GLY A 288 -20.53 -8.06 -14.75
N GLU A 289 -21.31 -7.48 -13.85
CA GLU A 289 -22.11 -6.28 -14.09
C GLU A 289 -21.23 -5.10 -14.55
N ILE A 290 -20.11 -4.84 -13.86
CA ILE A 290 -19.20 -3.76 -14.23
C ILE A 290 -18.51 -4.05 -15.56
N CYS A 291 -18.01 -5.27 -15.78
CA CYS A 291 -17.20 -5.60 -16.95
C CYS A 291 -17.99 -5.82 -18.24
N HIS A 292 -19.17 -6.45 -18.13
CA HIS A 292 -19.93 -6.91 -19.29
C HIS A 292 -21.13 -6.02 -19.59
N ASP A 293 -21.77 -5.52 -18.54
CA ASP A 293 -23.00 -4.72 -18.69
C ASP A 293 -22.72 -3.22 -18.59
N GLY A 294 -21.48 -2.81 -18.25
CA GLY A 294 -21.11 -1.40 -18.08
C GLY A 294 -21.79 -0.75 -16.86
N SER A 295 -22.34 -1.57 -15.95
CA SER A 295 -23.07 -1.09 -14.78
C SER A 295 -22.08 -0.64 -13.68
N ILE A 296 -21.67 0.62 -13.74
CA ILE A 296 -20.78 1.23 -12.74
C ILE A 296 -21.54 1.54 -11.44
N PHE A 297 -20.81 1.83 -10.38
CA PHE A 297 -21.42 2.29 -9.14
C PHE A 297 -21.98 3.70 -9.30
N LEU A 298 -23.12 3.96 -8.65
CA LEU A 298 -23.81 5.24 -8.75
C LEU A 298 -22.90 6.43 -8.47
N GLY A 299 -22.05 6.35 -7.49
CA GLY A 299 -21.15 7.43 -7.16
C GLY A 299 -19.99 7.66 -8.14
N ASP A 300 -19.81 6.82 -9.17
CA ASP A 300 -18.89 7.06 -10.30
C ASP A 300 -19.63 7.77 -11.46
N ASP A 301 -20.97 7.64 -11.51
CA ASP A 301 -21.84 8.25 -12.52
C ASP A 301 -22.46 9.55 -12.00
N ASP A 302 -23.05 9.50 -10.82
CA ASP A 302 -23.70 10.65 -10.16
C ASP A 302 -23.25 10.79 -8.70
N LEU A 303 -22.43 11.80 -8.42
CA LEU A 303 -21.92 12.05 -7.08
C LEU A 303 -23.02 12.49 -6.08
N TYR A 304 -24.14 12.99 -6.59
CA TYR A 304 -25.25 13.53 -5.81
C TYR A 304 -26.52 12.67 -5.89
N GLY A 305 -26.40 11.46 -6.43
CA GLY A 305 -27.50 10.49 -6.55
C GLY A 305 -28.01 9.96 -5.21
N ASP A 306 -28.89 8.97 -5.25
CA ASP A 306 -29.54 8.39 -4.06
C ASP A 306 -28.52 7.96 -2.98
N ILE A 307 -28.58 8.63 -1.84
CA ILE A 307 -27.68 8.40 -0.69
C ILE A 307 -27.81 6.95 -0.19
N THR A 308 -29.01 6.39 -0.19
CA THR A 308 -29.25 5.02 0.30
C THR A 308 -28.59 3.99 -0.62
N GLU A 309 -28.60 4.22 -1.89
CA GLU A 309 -27.95 3.36 -2.88
C GLU A 309 -26.43 3.49 -2.79
N GLN A 310 -25.91 4.72 -2.63
CA GLN A 310 -24.48 4.96 -2.40
C GLN A 310 -23.97 4.30 -1.12
N ASP A 311 -24.76 4.29 -0.04
CA ASP A 311 -24.41 3.61 1.21
C ASP A 311 -24.35 2.09 1.03
N ARG A 312 -25.31 1.49 0.29
CA ARG A 312 -25.28 0.06 -0.03
C ARG A 312 -24.05 -0.32 -0.87
N ASP A 313 -23.74 0.49 -1.86
CA ASP A 313 -22.56 0.33 -2.71
C ASP A 313 -21.27 0.45 -1.89
N TRP A 314 -21.21 1.41 -0.98
CA TRP A 314 -20.06 1.59 -0.10
C TRP A 314 -19.85 0.38 0.82
N ILE A 315 -20.92 -0.12 1.46
CA ILE A 315 -20.87 -1.31 2.33
C ILE A 315 -20.38 -2.53 1.51
N LEU A 316 -20.94 -2.76 0.32
CA LEU A 316 -20.55 -3.87 -0.53
C LEU A 316 -19.07 -3.82 -0.90
N ARG A 317 -18.56 -2.65 -1.30
CA ARG A 317 -17.16 -2.45 -1.66
C ARG A 317 -16.23 -2.69 -0.46
N LEU A 318 -16.62 -2.19 0.72
CA LEU A 318 -15.89 -2.41 1.96
C LEU A 318 -15.82 -3.89 2.32
N GLU A 319 -16.94 -4.60 2.23
CA GLU A 319 -16.99 -6.05 2.47
C GLU A 319 -16.11 -6.84 1.51
N ILE A 320 -16.05 -6.46 0.24
CA ILE A 320 -15.18 -7.10 -0.77
C ILE A 320 -13.71 -6.88 -0.41
N GLN A 321 -13.31 -5.66 -0.04
CA GLN A 321 -11.93 -5.38 0.39
C GLN A 321 -11.54 -6.12 1.66
N GLN A 322 -12.40 -6.15 2.66
CA GLN A 322 -12.17 -6.90 3.88
C GLN A 322 -12.00 -8.40 3.58
N ALA A 323 -12.87 -8.95 2.73
CA ALA A 323 -12.77 -10.36 2.33
C ALA A 323 -11.45 -10.65 1.61
N ALA A 324 -10.98 -9.76 0.73
CA ALA A 324 -9.70 -9.90 0.04
C ALA A 324 -8.53 -9.91 1.01
N ARG A 325 -8.48 -8.97 1.93
CA ARG A 325 -7.42 -8.86 2.96
C ARG A 325 -7.40 -10.07 3.89
N ILE A 326 -8.55 -10.44 4.44
CA ILE A 326 -8.70 -11.61 5.33
C ILE A 326 -8.27 -12.89 4.60
N ALA A 327 -8.70 -13.07 3.34
CA ALA A 327 -8.36 -14.24 2.57
C ALA A 327 -6.86 -14.33 2.27
N LEU A 328 -6.24 -13.23 1.84
CA LEU A 328 -4.81 -13.16 1.57
C LEU A 328 -3.99 -13.45 2.84
N TYR A 329 -4.33 -12.79 3.94
CA TYR A 329 -3.65 -12.98 5.23
C TYR A 329 -3.76 -14.43 5.71
N ASN A 330 -4.96 -15.02 5.72
CA ASN A 330 -5.17 -16.41 6.13
C ASN A 330 -4.50 -17.40 5.18
N TRP A 331 -4.45 -17.10 3.89
CA TRP A 331 -3.73 -17.91 2.91
C TRP A 331 -2.21 -17.93 3.24
N LEU A 332 -1.61 -16.79 3.50
CA LEU A 332 -0.21 -16.68 3.89
C LEU A 332 0.08 -17.38 5.23
N ARG A 333 -0.83 -17.34 6.18
CA ARG A 333 -0.67 -18.02 7.48
C ARG A 333 -0.74 -19.55 7.39
N ARG A 334 -1.51 -20.08 6.46
CA ARG A 334 -1.73 -21.53 6.37
C ARG A 334 -0.76 -22.23 5.44
N ASN A 335 -0.14 -21.54 4.55
CA ASN A 335 0.73 -22.07 3.52
C ASN A 335 2.14 -21.50 3.62
#